data_c15ff75a720893c4afbfcc684b215640
#
_entry.id   c15ff75a720893c4afbfcc684b215640
#
_cell.length_a   1.000
_cell.length_b   1.000
_cell.length_c   1.000
_cell.angle_alpha   90.00
_cell.angle_beta   90.00
_cell.angle_gamma   90.00
#
_symmetry.space_group_name_H-M   'P 1'
#
loop_
_entity.id
_entity.type
_entity.pdbx_description
1 polymer ?
#
loop_
_entity_poly.entity_id
_entity_poly.type
_entity_poly.pdbx_seq_one_letter_code
_entity_poly.pdbx_strand_id
1 'polypeptide(L)' 'MKKVNITITFDDDKLDALEFSLRKEHSSVQARMDDALKQLYEQTVPEAVREY' A
#
# COMPACT_ATOMS: atom_id res chain seq x y z
N MET A 1 19.08 1.61 5.33
CA MET A 1 18.18 2.73 5.04
C MET A 1 17.06 2.80 6.04
N LYS A 2 16.65 4.01 6.38
CA LYS A 2 15.55 4.20 7.31
C LYS A 2 14.22 4.01 6.60
N LYS A 3 13.30 3.36 7.29
CA LYS A 3 11.92 3.27 6.84
C LYS A 3 11.10 4.28 7.62
N VAL A 4 10.11 4.86 6.97
CA VAL A 4 9.22 5.83 7.59
C VAL A 4 7.79 5.31 7.52
N ASN A 5 6.95 5.79 8.43
CA ASN A 5 5.53 5.45 8.42
C ASN A 5 4.76 6.50 7.64
N ILE A 6 3.81 6.04 6.86
CA ILE A 6 2.91 6.91 6.13
C ILE A 6 1.51 6.71 6.70
N THR A 7 0.85 7.80 7.05
CA THR A 7 -0.49 7.75 7.64
C THR A 7 -1.51 8.23 6.63
N ILE A 8 -2.56 7.44 6.45
CA ILE A 8 -3.65 7.77 5.53
C ILE A 8 -4.96 7.68 6.29
N THR A 9 -5.83 8.65 6.06
CA THR A 9 -7.17 8.66 6.67
C THR A 9 -8.16 7.94 5.76
N PHE A 10 -8.98 7.09 6.35
CA PHE A 10 -9.96 6.32 5.59
C PHE A 10 -11.20 6.10 6.44
N ASP A 11 -12.35 5.92 5.80
CA ASP A 11 -13.60 5.67 6.51
C ASP A 11 -13.56 4.34 7.23
N ASP A 12 -14.00 4.36 8.50
CA ASP A 12 -14.00 3.21 9.38
C ASP A 12 -14.80 2.04 8.78
N ASP A 13 -16.03 2.33 8.36
CA ASP A 13 -16.91 1.31 7.79
C ASP A 13 -16.33 0.69 6.54
N LYS A 14 -15.72 1.52 5.71
CA LYS A 14 -15.10 1.04 4.46
C LYS A 14 -13.87 0.19 4.75
N LEU A 15 -13.13 0.55 5.76
CA LEU A 15 -11.96 -0.23 6.15
C LEU A 15 -12.35 -1.62 6.63
N ASP A 16 -13.41 -1.68 7.45
CA ASP A 16 -13.91 -2.96 7.94
C ASP A 16 -14.35 -3.87 6.79
N ALA A 17 -15.07 -3.30 5.83
CA ALA A 17 -15.52 -4.05 4.67
C ALA A 17 -14.33 -4.55 3.83
N LEU A 18 -13.33 -3.70 3.68
CA LEU A 18 -12.14 -4.05 2.93
C LEU A 18 -11.37 -5.18 3.61
N GLU A 19 -11.18 -5.07 4.91
CA GLU A 19 -10.49 -6.13 5.67
C GLU A 19 -11.23 -7.45 5.59
N PHE A 20 -12.55 -7.42 5.66
CA PHE A 20 -13.36 -8.62 5.56
C PHE A 20 -13.17 -9.29 4.19
N SER A 21 -13.23 -8.49 3.14
CA SER A 21 -13.07 -8.99 1.77
C SER A 21 -11.67 -9.57 1.53
N LEU A 22 -10.65 -8.90 2.06
CA LEU A 22 -9.27 -9.35 1.88
C LEU A 22 -8.98 -10.64 2.65
N ARG A 23 -9.64 -10.84 3.80
CA ARG A 23 -9.48 -12.10 4.54
C ARG A 23 -9.96 -13.29 3.73
N LYS A 24 -11.00 -13.11 2.93
CA LYS A 24 -11.48 -14.16 2.06
C LYS A 24 -10.46 -14.54 0.99
N GLU A 25 -9.58 -13.60 0.64
CA GLU A 25 -8.52 -13.81 -0.34
C GLU A 25 -7.19 -14.19 0.33
N HIS A 26 -7.21 -14.44 1.62
CA HIS A 26 -5.99 -14.73 2.39
C HIS A 26 -4.97 -13.60 2.29
N SER A 27 -5.45 -12.37 2.29
CA SER A 27 -4.60 -11.19 2.19
C SER A 27 -4.89 -10.24 3.35
N SER A 28 -4.19 -9.11 3.38
CA SER A 28 -4.41 -8.09 4.40
C SER A 28 -4.29 -6.71 3.77
N VAL A 29 -4.83 -5.71 4.47
CA VAL A 29 -4.72 -4.32 4.02
C VAL A 29 -3.25 -3.92 3.94
N GLN A 30 -2.46 -4.30 4.94
CA GLN A 30 -1.04 -3.95 4.95
C GLN A 30 -0.31 -4.50 3.73
N ALA A 31 -0.53 -5.77 3.42
CA ALA A 31 0.14 -6.40 2.27
C ALA A 31 -0.27 -5.73 0.96
N ARG A 32 -1.56 -5.42 0.82
CA ARG A 32 -2.05 -4.80 -0.40
C ARG A 32 -1.56 -3.36 -0.53
N MET A 33 -1.44 -2.65 0.58
CA MET A 33 -0.91 -1.29 0.57
C MET A 33 0.57 -1.28 0.25
N ASP A 34 1.32 -2.24 0.76
CA ASP A 34 2.74 -2.37 0.43
C ASP A 34 2.93 -2.56 -1.07
N ASP A 35 2.12 -3.44 -1.66
CA ASP A 35 2.17 -3.68 -3.10
C ASP A 35 1.77 -2.43 -3.89
N ALA A 36 0.75 -1.73 -3.43
CA ALA A 36 0.29 -0.52 -4.10
C ALA A 36 1.37 0.56 -4.10
N LEU A 37 2.05 0.73 -2.98
CA LEU A 37 3.13 1.72 -2.88
C LEU A 37 4.30 1.34 -3.78
N LYS A 38 4.63 0.07 -3.84
CA LYS A 38 5.70 -0.40 -4.70
C LYS A 38 5.38 -0.10 -6.17
N GLN A 39 4.17 -0.40 -6.58
CA GLN A 39 3.74 -0.13 -7.95
C GLN A 39 3.71 1.37 -8.24
N LEU A 40 3.23 2.16 -7.29
CA LEU A 40 3.19 3.60 -7.44
C LEU A 40 4.60 4.16 -7.65
N TYR A 41 5.54 3.69 -6.87
CA TYR A 41 6.93 4.10 -6.99
C TYR A 41 7.47 3.78 -8.39
N GLU A 42 7.27 2.55 -8.83
CA GLU A 42 7.78 2.09 -10.12
C GLU A 42 7.16 2.82 -11.30
N GLN A 43 5.89 3.21 -11.17
CA GLN A 43 5.18 3.90 -12.24
C GLN A 43 5.47 5.39 -12.28
N THR A 44 5.81 5.98 -11.15
CA THR A 44 5.91 7.43 -11.01
C THR A 44 7.35 7.94 -11.05
N VAL A 45 8.27 7.20 -10.44
CA VAL A 45 9.65 7.65 -10.33
C VAL A 45 10.43 7.26 -11.59
N PRO A 46 11.01 8.22 -12.31
CA PRO A 46 11.79 7.91 -13.51
C PRO A 46 12.95 6.95 -13.18
N GLU A 47 13.28 6.13 -14.15
CA GLU A 47 14.32 5.13 -13.99
C GLU A 47 15.64 5.72 -13.51
N ALA A 48 16.01 6.85 -14.09
CA ALA A 48 17.27 7.51 -13.72
C ALA A 48 17.30 7.93 -12.26
N VAL A 49 16.14 8.29 -11.71
CA VAL A 49 16.03 8.66 -10.31
C VAL A 49 16.04 7.43 -9.43
N ARG A 50 15.46 6.33 -9.91
CA ARG A 50 15.44 5.10 -9.13
C ARG A 50 16.83 4.51 -8.93
N GLU A 51 17.72 4.77 -9.85
CA GLU A 51 19.11 4.31 -9.73
C GLU A 51 19.88 5.09 -8.68
N TYR A 52 19.34 6.22 -8.31
CA TYR A 52 19.95 7.06 -7.30
C TYR A 52 20.00 6.35 -5.94
#